data_694ac1a0c1074c2b02456c0ccdbb4ee5
#
_entry.id   694ac1a0c1074c2b02456c0ccdbb4ee5
#
_cell.length_a   1.000
_cell.length_b   1.000
_cell.length_c   1.000
_cell.angle_alpha   90.00
_cell.angle_beta   90.00
_cell.angle_gamma   90.00
#
_symmetry.space_group_name_H-M   'P 1'
#
loop_
_entity.id
_entity.type
_entity.pdbx_description
1 polymer ?
#
loop_
_entity_poly.entity_id
_entity_poly.type
_entity_poly.pdbx_seq_one_letter_code
_entity_poly.pdbx_strand_id
1 'polypeptide(L)'
;MKLDISDLLKKERASKELHLVIDEDSFYDGSEDIKLLESIKFEGILSKVDNILTLKGTANTILELTCSRCLEKFSYSTNVVIEERFTENNDANKDEDIIFIDSDTIDITEVIENNIILTMPIKRLCSEDCKGLCQQCGTNLNFSTCDCKKDEIDPRLAKLKDMFSTN
;
A
#
# COMPACT_ATOMS: atom_id res chain seq x y z
N MET A 1 -16.24 -4.84 2.73
CA MET A 1 -17.61 -4.63 2.11
C MET A 1 -17.78 -5.57 0.93
N LYS A 2 -18.80 -6.45 0.99
CA LYS A 2 -19.06 -7.44 -0.06
C LYS A 2 -20.00 -6.87 -1.12
N LEU A 3 -19.59 -6.94 -2.37
CA LEU A 3 -20.38 -6.53 -3.54
C LEU A 3 -21.03 -7.75 -4.16
N ASP A 4 -22.36 -7.72 -4.28
CA ASP A 4 -23.12 -8.74 -5.00
C ASP A 4 -22.95 -8.54 -6.52
N ILE A 5 -22.52 -9.59 -7.20
CA ILE A 5 -22.26 -9.63 -8.64
C ILE A 5 -23.18 -10.61 -9.39
N SER A 6 -24.16 -11.22 -8.71
CA SER A 6 -25.07 -12.24 -9.28
C SER A 6 -25.74 -11.77 -10.57
N ASP A 7 -26.12 -10.49 -10.65
CA ASP A 7 -26.76 -9.90 -11.83
C ASP A 7 -25.82 -9.76 -13.02
N LEU A 8 -24.52 -9.56 -12.74
CA LEU A 8 -23.47 -9.48 -13.77
C LEU A 8 -23.13 -10.89 -14.28
N LEU A 9 -23.10 -11.87 -13.37
CA LEU A 9 -22.78 -13.27 -13.72
C LEU A 9 -23.77 -13.88 -14.70
N LYS A 10 -25.04 -13.52 -14.62
CA LYS A 10 -26.12 -14.04 -15.50
C LYS A 10 -26.09 -13.52 -16.93
N LYS A 11 -25.28 -12.50 -17.22
CA LYS A 11 -25.20 -11.84 -18.54
C LYS A 11 -23.85 -12.10 -19.18
N GLU A 12 -23.80 -12.30 -20.48
CA GLU A 12 -22.53 -12.43 -21.21
C GLU A 12 -21.74 -11.12 -21.26
N ARG A 13 -22.45 -9.99 -21.31
CA ARG A 13 -21.86 -8.63 -21.31
C ARG A 13 -22.70 -7.73 -20.41
N ALA A 14 -22.06 -7.16 -19.41
CA ALA A 14 -22.69 -6.23 -18.49
C ALA A 14 -21.65 -5.31 -17.89
N SER A 15 -22.07 -4.12 -17.46
CA SER A 15 -21.24 -3.20 -16.70
C SER A 15 -22.03 -2.53 -15.59
N LYS A 16 -21.36 -2.20 -14.50
CA LYS A 16 -21.91 -1.52 -13.33
C LYS A 16 -20.93 -0.45 -12.87
N GLU A 17 -21.37 0.78 -12.83
CA GLU A 17 -20.60 1.88 -12.22
C GLU A 17 -20.63 1.75 -10.71
N LEU A 18 -19.49 2.01 -10.09
CA LEU A 18 -19.29 1.90 -8.66
C LEU A 18 -18.78 3.24 -8.11
N HIS A 19 -19.51 3.79 -7.14
CA HIS A 19 -19.10 4.93 -6.34
C HIS A 19 -19.19 4.51 -4.88
N LEU A 20 -18.05 4.20 -4.28
CA LEU A 20 -18.00 3.59 -2.96
C LEU A 20 -17.24 4.49 -2.00
N VAL A 21 -17.73 4.56 -0.78
CA VAL A 21 -17.03 5.15 0.36
C VAL A 21 -16.87 4.06 1.40
N ILE A 22 -15.62 3.74 1.73
CA ILE A 22 -15.27 2.71 2.72
C ILE A 22 -14.79 3.44 3.96
N ASP A 23 -15.61 3.34 5.01
CA ASP A 23 -15.38 3.96 6.31
C ASP A 23 -14.77 2.93 7.25
N GLU A 24 -13.45 2.84 7.26
CA GLU A 24 -12.68 2.02 8.17
C GLU A 24 -11.64 2.88 8.88
N ASP A 25 -11.30 2.52 10.12
CA ASP A 25 -10.31 3.27 10.91
C ASP A 25 -8.87 2.90 10.51
N SER A 26 -8.64 1.65 10.14
CA SER A 26 -7.33 1.11 9.78
C SER A 26 -7.45 -0.21 9.02
N PHE A 27 -6.39 -0.58 8.31
CA PHE A 27 -6.22 -1.90 7.70
C PHE A 27 -4.80 -2.43 8.00
N TYR A 28 -4.63 -3.76 7.95
CA TYR A 28 -3.35 -4.41 8.21
C TYR A 28 -2.55 -4.63 6.92
N ASP A 29 -1.31 -4.12 6.85
CA ASP A 29 -0.45 -4.21 5.66
C ASP A 29 0.44 -5.47 5.61
N GLY A 30 0.26 -6.38 6.56
CA GLY A 30 1.11 -7.57 6.75
C GLY A 30 2.19 -7.39 7.82
N SER A 31 2.47 -6.16 8.26
CA SER A 31 3.45 -5.84 9.30
C SER A 31 2.89 -4.96 10.41
N GLU A 32 2.07 -3.98 10.08
CA GLU A 32 1.48 -3.03 11.03
C GLU A 32 0.07 -2.61 10.60
N ASP A 33 -0.69 -2.03 11.57
CA ASP A 33 -1.98 -1.42 11.28
C ASP A 33 -1.76 -0.02 10.73
N ILE A 34 -2.17 0.19 9.48
CA ILE A 34 -2.12 1.49 8.80
C ILE A 34 -3.41 2.23 9.09
N LYS A 35 -3.30 3.38 9.73
CA LYS A 35 -4.46 4.20 10.07
C LYS A 35 -4.91 5.02 8.86
N LEU A 36 -6.22 5.01 8.62
CA LEU A 36 -6.88 5.89 7.66
C LEU A 36 -7.20 7.23 8.32
N LEU A 37 -6.76 8.33 7.71
CA LEU A 37 -7.11 9.69 8.13
C LEU A 37 -8.35 10.20 7.40
N GLU A 38 -8.65 9.62 6.25
CA GLU A 38 -9.88 9.84 5.48
C GLU A 38 -10.41 8.51 4.95
N SER A 39 -11.74 8.41 4.81
CA SER A 39 -12.40 7.26 4.18
C SER A 39 -11.86 7.03 2.77
N ILE A 40 -11.75 5.77 2.38
CA ILE A 40 -11.35 5.42 1.01
C ILE A 40 -12.52 5.74 0.07
N LYS A 41 -12.28 6.60 -0.91
CA LYS A 41 -13.23 6.93 -1.98
C LYS A 41 -12.81 6.20 -3.23
N PHE A 42 -13.66 5.28 -3.69
CA PHE A 42 -13.45 4.53 -4.92
C PHE A 42 -14.47 4.90 -5.99
N GLU A 43 -13.99 5.21 -7.17
CA GLU A 43 -14.80 5.45 -8.36
C GLU A 43 -14.31 4.53 -9.49
N GLY A 44 -15.21 3.75 -10.06
CA GLY A 44 -14.81 2.79 -11.08
C GLY A 44 -15.97 2.07 -11.75
N ILE A 45 -15.62 1.10 -12.57
CA ILE A 45 -16.56 0.29 -13.34
C ILE A 45 -16.18 -1.19 -13.16
N LEU A 46 -17.16 -2.00 -12.80
CA LEU A 46 -17.07 -3.44 -12.87
C LEU A 46 -17.76 -3.91 -14.16
N SER A 47 -17.01 -4.51 -15.07
CA SER A 47 -17.52 -4.98 -16.35
C SER A 47 -17.30 -6.48 -16.50
N LYS A 48 -18.25 -7.17 -17.17
CA LYS A 48 -18.12 -8.57 -17.54
C LYS A 48 -18.08 -8.69 -19.07
N VAL A 49 -17.12 -9.46 -19.55
CA VAL A 49 -17.01 -9.88 -20.95
C VAL A 49 -16.71 -11.38 -20.92
N ASP A 50 -17.63 -12.17 -21.48
CA ASP A 50 -17.61 -13.63 -21.42
C ASP A 50 -17.54 -14.14 -19.96
N ASN A 51 -16.46 -14.84 -19.58
CA ASN A 51 -16.28 -15.40 -18.23
C ASN A 51 -15.34 -14.56 -17.34
N ILE A 52 -14.94 -13.37 -17.80
CA ILE A 52 -14.02 -12.50 -17.05
C ILE A 52 -14.74 -11.25 -16.58
N LEU A 53 -14.69 -11.01 -15.26
CA LEU A 53 -15.06 -9.74 -14.66
C LEU A 53 -13.80 -8.89 -14.54
N THR A 54 -13.89 -7.63 -14.91
CA THR A 54 -12.80 -6.66 -14.79
C THR A 54 -13.27 -5.47 -13.98
N LEU A 55 -12.58 -5.21 -12.87
CA LEU A 55 -12.74 -4.02 -12.06
C LEU A 55 -11.70 -2.99 -12.50
N LYS A 56 -12.15 -1.80 -12.94
CA LYS A 56 -11.27 -0.67 -13.26
C LYS A 56 -11.74 0.56 -12.54
N GLY A 57 -10.83 1.27 -11.90
CA GLY A 57 -11.18 2.49 -11.19
C GLY A 57 -10.00 3.13 -10.48
N THR A 58 -10.32 4.12 -9.67
CA THR A 58 -9.34 4.84 -8.84
C THR A 58 -9.81 4.91 -7.41
N ALA A 59 -8.89 4.65 -6.48
CA ALA A 59 -9.13 4.79 -5.04
C ALA A 59 -8.28 5.94 -4.49
N ASN A 60 -8.91 6.81 -3.71
CA ASN A 60 -8.26 7.96 -3.08
C ASN A 60 -8.45 7.91 -1.57
N THR A 61 -7.38 8.13 -0.82
CA THR A 61 -7.43 8.25 0.65
C THR A 61 -6.20 8.95 1.18
N ILE A 62 -6.19 9.26 2.49
CA ILE A 62 -5.05 9.77 3.23
C ILE A 62 -4.72 8.79 4.36
N LEU A 63 -3.47 8.32 4.38
CA LEU A 63 -2.93 7.38 5.36
C LEU A 63 -2.08 8.10 6.40
N GLU A 64 -2.05 7.61 7.63
CA GLU A 64 -1.04 7.97 8.62
C GLU A 64 0.09 6.95 8.56
N LEU A 65 1.27 7.36 8.10
CA LEU A 65 2.45 6.51 8.02
C LEU A 65 3.51 6.96 9.02
N THR A 66 4.36 6.01 9.44
CA THR A 66 5.52 6.29 10.31
C THR A 66 6.79 6.43 9.46
N CYS A 67 7.51 7.53 9.64
CA CYS A 67 8.75 7.77 8.93
C CYS A 67 9.84 6.77 9.33
N SER A 68 10.44 6.08 8.35
CA SER A 68 11.49 5.07 8.59
C SER A 68 12.81 5.67 9.13
N ARG A 69 12.99 6.99 9.08
CA ARG A 69 14.21 7.66 9.56
C ARG A 69 14.06 8.33 10.93
N CYS A 70 12.96 9.07 11.14
CA CYS A 70 12.78 9.86 12.36
C CYS A 70 11.67 9.35 13.27
N LEU A 71 10.94 8.31 12.86
CA LEU A 71 9.83 7.68 13.56
C LEU A 71 8.63 8.60 13.83
N GLU A 72 8.61 9.79 13.22
CA GLU A 72 7.47 10.69 13.28
C GLU A 72 6.35 10.20 12.37
N LYS A 73 5.12 10.39 12.83
CA LYS A 73 3.94 10.12 12.02
C LYS A 73 3.70 11.26 11.03
N PHE A 74 3.30 10.92 9.82
CA PHE A 74 2.98 11.90 8.78
C PHE A 74 1.81 11.44 7.92
N SER A 75 1.10 12.39 7.32
CA SER A 75 0.02 12.09 6.38
C SER A 75 0.57 11.81 4.99
N TYR A 76 0.09 10.74 4.39
CA TYR A 76 0.42 10.33 3.03
C TYR A 76 -0.85 10.23 2.19
N SER A 77 -1.00 11.14 1.22
CA SER A 77 -2.11 11.11 0.27
C SER A 77 -1.79 10.13 -0.86
N THR A 78 -2.68 9.20 -1.12
CA THR A 78 -2.53 8.21 -2.19
C THR A 78 -3.70 8.24 -3.16
N ASN A 79 -3.38 8.03 -4.44
CA ASN A 79 -4.32 7.85 -5.53
C ASN A 79 -3.89 6.61 -6.30
N VAL A 80 -4.68 5.56 -6.18
CA VAL A 80 -4.34 4.24 -6.71
C VAL A 80 -5.24 3.91 -7.89
N VAL A 81 -4.63 3.61 -9.03
CA VAL A 81 -5.35 3.05 -10.19
C VAL A 81 -5.44 1.55 -10.00
N ILE A 82 -6.66 1.03 -10.03
CA ILE A 82 -6.98 -0.38 -9.82
C ILE A 82 -7.45 -0.98 -11.14
N GLU A 83 -6.84 -2.09 -11.53
CA GLU A 83 -7.28 -2.94 -12.63
C GLU A 83 -7.13 -4.40 -12.22
N GLU A 84 -8.24 -5.02 -11.80
CA GLU A 84 -8.29 -6.39 -11.33
C GLU A 84 -9.23 -7.23 -12.17
N ARG A 85 -8.86 -8.50 -12.39
CA ARG A 85 -9.64 -9.45 -13.16
C ARG A 85 -10.06 -10.62 -12.29
N PHE A 86 -11.30 -11.04 -12.45
CA PHE A 86 -11.89 -12.14 -11.69
C PHE A 86 -12.54 -13.15 -12.64
N THR A 87 -12.53 -14.42 -12.25
CA THR A 87 -13.19 -15.49 -12.99
C THR A 87 -13.77 -16.55 -12.05
N GLU A 88 -14.88 -17.16 -12.45
CA GLU A 88 -15.45 -18.35 -11.80
C GLU A 88 -14.86 -19.66 -12.39
N ASN A 89 -14.13 -19.57 -13.50
CA ASN A 89 -13.61 -20.75 -14.19
C ASN A 89 -12.23 -21.14 -13.64
N ASN A 90 -12.15 -22.30 -13.01
CA ASN A 90 -10.92 -22.82 -12.41
C ASN A 90 -9.83 -23.16 -13.46
N ASP A 91 -10.20 -23.40 -14.72
CA ASP A 91 -9.26 -23.70 -15.80
C ASP A 91 -8.55 -22.44 -16.34
N ALA A 92 -9.13 -21.25 -16.12
CA ALA A 92 -8.51 -19.95 -16.47
C ALA A 92 -7.43 -19.51 -15.46
N ASN A 93 -7.26 -20.22 -14.35
CA ASN A 93 -6.26 -19.98 -13.30
C ASN A 93 -4.81 -20.20 -13.76
N LYS A 94 -4.57 -20.35 -15.08
CA LYS A 94 -3.22 -20.43 -15.65
C LYS A 94 -2.58 -19.05 -15.89
N ASP A 95 -3.39 -17.99 -15.91
CA ASP A 95 -2.91 -16.61 -15.88
C ASP A 95 -2.81 -16.18 -14.40
N GLU A 96 -1.59 -15.94 -13.94
CA GLU A 96 -1.27 -15.52 -12.56
C GLU A 96 -1.95 -14.20 -12.15
N ASP A 97 -2.48 -13.45 -13.12
CA ASP A 97 -3.11 -12.14 -12.93
C ASP A 97 -4.66 -12.20 -12.79
N ILE A 98 -5.24 -13.39 -12.67
CA ILE A 98 -6.72 -13.53 -12.56
C ILE A 98 -7.09 -14.12 -11.20
N ILE A 99 -7.90 -13.38 -10.45
CA ILE A 99 -8.40 -13.80 -9.13
C ILE A 99 -9.57 -14.76 -9.32
N PHE A 100 -9.47 -15.94 -8.75
CA PHE A 100 -10.58 -16.90 -8.74
C PHE A 100 -11.62 -16.49 -7.70
N ILE A 101 -12.89 -16.54 -8.09
CA ILE A 101 -14.03 -16.31 -7.20
C ILE A 101 -14.91 -17.56 -7.20
N ASP A 102 -15.30 -18.01 -6.00
CA ASP A 102 -16.13 -19.19 -5.76
C ASP A 102 -17.57 -18.83 -5.35
N SER A 103 -17.89 -17.54 -5.33
CA SER A 103 -19.17 -17.02 -4.84
C SER A 103 -19.68 -15.85 -5.68
N ASP A 104 -20.97 -15.60 -5.60
CA ASP A 104 -21.64 -14.46 -6.26
C ASP A 104 -21.29 -13.10 -5.62
N THR A 105 -20.25 -13.05 -4.79
CA THR A 105 -19.83 -11.83 -4.10
C THR A 105 -18.30 -11.62 -4.17
N ILE A 106 -17.89 -10.37 -4.35
CA ILE A 106 -16.48 -9.94 -4.27
C ILE A 106 -16.32 -9.04 -3.04
N ASP A 107 -15.31 -9.32 -2.21
CA ASP A 107 -14.94 -8.36 -1.16
C ASP A 107 -14.13 -7.22 -1.76
N ILE A 108 -14.84 -6.14 -2.09
CA ILE A 108 -14.26 -4.98 -2.77
C ILE A 108 -13.32 -4.20 -1.84
N THR A 109 -13.56 -4.22 -0.53
CA THR A 109 -12.69 -3.57 0.46
C THR A 109 -11.30 -4.21 0.43
N GLU A 110 -11.24 -5.54 0.55
CA GLU A 110 -9.99 -6.29 0.52
C GLU A 110 -9.21 -6.05 -0.78
N VAL A 111 -9.90 -6.02 -1.92
CA VAL A 111 -9.28 -5.75 -3.23
C VAL A 111 -8.65 -4.35 -3.25
N ILE A 112 -9.38 -3.33 -2.78
CA ILE A 112 -8.89 -1.95 -2.78
C ILE A 112 -7.73 -1.79 -1.80
N GLU A 113 -7.82 -2.34 -0.59
CA GLU A 113 -6.76 -2.29 0.43
C GLU A 113 -5.47 -2.94 -0.07
N ASN A 114 -5.57 -4.13 -0.68
CA ASN A 114 -4.40 -4.82 -1.26
C ASN A 114 -3.72 -3.96 -2.33
N ASN A 115 -4.48 -3.29 -3.20
CA ASN A 115 -3.93 -2.38 -4.20
C ASN A 115 -3.30 -1.13 -3.58
N ILE A 116 -3.86 -0.58 -2.50
CA ILE A 116 -3.25 0.51 -1.73
C ILE A 116 -1.92 0.04 -1.14
N ILE A 117 -1.87 -1.15 -0.51
CA ILE A 117 -0.66 -1.73 0.08
C ILE A 117 0.45 -1.86 -0.97
N LEU A 118 0.12 -2.40 -2.16
CA LEU A 118 1.08 -2.58 -3.25
C LEU A 118 1.66 -1.27 -3.79
N THR A 119 0.93 -0.17 -3.69
CA THR A 119 1.37 1.15 -4.16
C THR A 119 2.07 1.99 -3.10
N MET A 120 2.03 1.57 -1.83
CA MET A 120 2.75 2.30 -0.78
C MET A 120 4.26 2.29 -1.01
N PRO A 121 4.96 3.40 -0.71
CA PRO A 121 6.40 3.47 -0.88
C PRO A 121 7.12 2.53 0.10
N ILE A 122 8.10 1.76 -0.39
CA ILE A 122 8.95 0.90 0.44
C ILE A 122 9.69 1.72 1.49
N LYS A 123 10.14 2.94 1.13
CA LYS A 123 10.76 3.88 2.06
C LYS A 123 9.75 4.95 2.45
N ARG A 124 9.15 4.80 3.61
CA ARG A 124 8.20 5.78 4.17
C ARG A 124 8.99 6.93 4.78
N LEU A 125 8.99 8.08 4.14
CA LEU A 125 9.72 9.27 4.59
C LEU A 125 8.76 10.44 4.75
N CYS A 126 8.84 11.14 5.89
CA CYS A 126 8.05 12.35 6.12
C CYS A 126 8.47 13.52 5.21
N SER A 127 9.73 13.50 4.72
CA SER A 127 10.31 14.43 3.76
C SER A 127 11.51 13.74 3.10
N GLU A 128 11.81 14.08 1.85
CA GLU A 128 13.00 13.58 1.13
C GLU A 128 14.29 13.92 1.88
N ASP A 129 14.35 15.12 2.49
CA ASP A 129 15.49 15.65 3.26
C ASP A 129 15.44 15.26 4.74
N CYS A 130 14.62 14.30 5.15
CA CYS A 130 14.51 13.87 6.53
C CYS A 130 15.89 13.43 7.07
N LYS A 131 16.36 14.12 8.11
CA LYS A 131 17.67 13.88 8.75
C LYS A 131 17.67 12.66 9.68
N GLY A 132 16.48 12.19 10.06
CA GLY A 132 16.33 11.03 10.94
C GLY A 132 16.64 11.32 12.39
N LEU A 133 16.90 10.22 13.13
CA LEU A 133 17.33 10.27 14.53
C LEU A 133 18.86 10.17 14.62
N CYS A 134 19.42 10.81 15.63
CA CYS A 134 20.80 10.56 16.01
C CYS A 134 20.97 9.11 16.47
N GLN A 135 21.91 8.38 15.90
CA GLN A 135 22.13 6.96 16.21
C GLN A 135 22.67 6.71 17.63
N GLN A 136 23.23 7.72 18.29
CA GLN A 136 23.77 7.62 19.65
C GLN A 136 22.75 8.00 20.73
N CYS A 137 22.07 9.15 20.56
CA CYS A 137 21.18 9.69 21.60
C CYS A 137 19.70 9.70 21.26
N GLY A 138 19.31 9.30 20.01
CA GLY A 138 17.91 9.27 19.59
C GLY A 138 17.29 10.65 19.31
N THR A 139 18.06 11.74 19.41
CA THR A 139 17.54 13.09 19.11
C THR A 139 17.07 13.19 17.67
N ASN A 140 15.86 13.71 17.45
CA ASN A 140 15.35 13.96 16.09
C ASN A 140 16.05 15.14 15.47
N LEU A 141 16.91 14.85 14.45
CA LEU A 141 17.78 15.82 13.80
C LEU A 141 17.05 16.77 12.85
N ASN A 142 15.74 16.58 12.63
CA ASN A 142 14.92 17.53 11.88
C ASN A 142 14.58 18.76 12.72
N PHE A 143 14.49 18.62 14.06
CA PHE A 143 14.04 19.68 14.95
C PHE A 143 15.17 20.25 15.82
N SER A 144 16.21 19.43 16.09
CA SER A 144 17.32 19.83 16.97
C SER A 144 18.65 19.23 16.53
N THR A 145 19.73 19.80 17.04
CA THR A 145 21.09 19.27 16.88
C THR A 145 21.52 18.59 18.17
N CYS A 146 22.45 17.64 18.08
CA CYS A 146 23.09 17.02 19.24
C CYS A 146 24.61 17.13 19.13
N ASP A 147 25.30 17.09 20.27
CA ASP A 147 26.77 17.16 20.35
C ASP A 147 27.45 15.78 20.29
N CYS A 148 26.73 14.74 19.91
CA CYS A 148 27.28 13.41 19.76
C CYS A 148 28.32 13.33 18.64
N LYS A 149 29.49 12.71 18.95
CA LYS A 149 30.56 12.52 17.96
C LYS A 149 30.08 11.52 16.89
N LYS A 150 30.06 11.95 15.64
CA LYS A 150 29.60 11.16 14.49
C LYS A 150 30.57 10.06 14.02
N ASP A 151 31.81 10.00 14.59
CA ASP A 151 32.92 9.24 14.00
C ASP A 151 33.35 7.99 14.78
N GLU A 152 32.58 7.50 15.73
CA GLU A 152 32.92 6.21 16.34
C GLU A 152 32.49 5.07 15.40
N ILE A 153 33.47 4.59 14.63
CA ILE A 153 33.30 3.38 13.81
C ILE A 153 33.16 2.20 14.76
N ASP A 154 32.15 1.37 14.53
CA ASP A 154 32.01 0.11 15.25
C ASP A 154 33.36 -0.65 15.18
N PRO A 155 33.97 -1.03 16.34
CA PRO A 155 35.27 -1.70 16.39
C PRO A 155 35.33 -2.95 15.51
N ARG A 156 34.20 -3.60 15.24
CA ARG A 156 34.13 -4.76 14.35
C ARG A 156 34.37 -4.40 12.89
N LEU A 157 34.06 -3.17 12.50
CA LEU A 157 34.22 -2.66 11.14
C LEU A 157 35.52 -1.83 10.95
N ALA A 158 36.31 -1.65 12.02
CA ALA A 158 37.57 -0.88 11.97
C ALA A 158 38.53 -1.39 10.87
N LYS A 159 38.64 -2.71 10.71
CA LYS A 159 39.48 -3.33 9.67
C LYS A 159 39.04 -3.01 8.25
N LEU A 160 37.74 -2.79 8.01
CA LEU A 160 37.25 -2.38 6.69
C LEU A 160 37.68 -0.96 6.36
N LYS A 161 37.68 -0.05 7.35
CA LYS A 161 38.18 1.33 7.15
C LYS A 161 39.67 1.35 6.71
N ASP A 162 40.49 0.48 7.34
CA ASP A 162 41.93 0.41 7.02
C ASP A 162 42.16 -0.06 5.57
N MET A 163 41.30 -0.96 5.06
CA MET A 163 41.36 -1.43 3.66
C MET A 163 41.01 -0.36 2.63
N PHE A 164 40.15 0.63 2.98
CA PHE A 164 39.77 1.74 2.10
C PHE A 164 40.65 3.00 2.29
N SER A 165 41.45 3.05 3.35
CA SER A 165 42.30 4.19 3.66
C SER A 165 43.72 4.09 3.05
N THR A 166 44.03 2.98 2.37
CA THR A 166 45.33 2.75 1.68
C THR A 166 45.21 3.16 0.21
N ASN A 167 45.18 4.48 -0.05
CA ASN A 167 45.54 5.11 -1.34
C ASN A 167 46.17 6.45 -1.07
#